data_9b68a61dedadb03eeebe12bd552d1da0
#
_entry.id   9b68a61dedadb03eeebe12bd552d1da0
#
_cell.length_a   1.000
_cell.length_b   1.000
_cell.length_c   1.000
_cell.angle_alpha   90.00
_cell.angle_beta   90.00
_cell.angle_gamma   90.00
#
_symmetry.space_group_name_H-M   'P 1'
#
loop_
_entity.id
_entity.type
_entity.pdbx_description
1 polymer ?
#
loop_
_entity_poly.entity_id
_entity_poly.type
_entity_poly.pdbx_seq_one_letter_code
_entity_poly.pdbx_strand_id
1 'polypeptide(L)'
;MGVVPRNGVLSEHFYKDCMKIALFIHQPACSVDSANGIIEALSSQYSFKLFSKDQVEDTFFDDVDCVCVPGGIGDADRFDTLMKYNYDAVRNYVKQGGKYLGICMGAYWASSDYFDILHNVKVNQYIKRPNTDTHRPHPKAMPVLWNNESHRMYFYDGCAFEGNNFKIVATYPNMDPMAIIQNHIGLIGCHPESNKYWYNKKYLEPHWHQGIHYKLLLEFVNSF
;
A
#
# COMPACT_ATOMS: atom_id res chain seq x y z
N MET A 1 -41.46 52.19 -0.59
CA MET A 1 -40.26 51.77 -1.35
C MET A 1 -39.26 51.19 -0.34
N GLY A 2 -39.26 49.89 -0.19
CA GLY A 2 -38.40 49.18 0.75
C GLY A 2 -37.22 48.59 0.00
N VAL A 3 -36.00 48.94 0.40
CA VAL A 3 -34.75 48.39 -0.12
C VAL A 3 -34.45 47.08 0.61
N VAL A 4 -34.39 45.96 -0.11
CA VAL A 4 -33.96 44.67 0.39
C VAL A 4 -32.43 44.61 0.29
N PRO A 5 -31.70 44.32 1.39
CA PRO A 5 -30.25 44.09 1.28
C PRO A 5 -30.01 42.67 0.74
N ARG A 6 -29.28 42.56 -0.37
CA ARG A 6 -28.67 41.32 -0.85
C ARG A 6 -27.41 41.07 -0.05
N ASN A 7 -27.46 40.22 0.97
CA ASN A 7 -26.29 39.62 1.56
C ASN A 7 -26.21 38.16 1.06
N GLY A 8 -25.60 37.98 -0.08
CA GLY A 8 -25.10 36.70 -0.53
C GLY A 8 -23.68 36.51 -0.03
N VAL A 9 -23.52 36.01 1.17
CA VAL A 9 -22.24 35.46 1.61
C VAL A 9 -22.12 34.08 0.96
N LEU A 10 -21.39 34.03 -0.16
CA LEU A 10 -20.88 32.77 -0.70
C LEU A 10 -19.91 32.23 0.33
N SER A 11 -20.32 31.18 1.02
CA SER A 11 -19.41 30.36 1.80
C SER A 11 -18.40 29.79 0.83
N GLU A 12 -17.19 30.37 0.81
CA GLU A 12 -16.00 29.70 0.27
C GLU A 12 -15.80 28.43 1.12
N HIS A 13 -16.32 27.32 0.61
CA HIS A 13 -15.92 26.01 1.08
C HIS A 13 -14.44 25.91 0.74
N PHE A 14 -13.61 26.03 1.76
CA PHE A 14 -12.23 25.58 1.69
C PHE A 14 -12.28 24.11 1.27
N TYR A 15 -12.12 23.83 0.00
CA TYR A 15 -11.67 22.54 -0.46
C TYR A 15 -10.27 22.36 0.15
N LYS A 16 -10.23 21.65 1.28
CA LYS A 16 -8.97 21.12 1.81
C LYS A 16 -8.42 20.31 0.65
N ASP A 17 -7.29 20.75 0.07
CA ASP A 17 -6.62 20.02 -1.00
C ASP A 17 -6.43 18.58 -0.50
N CYS A 18 -7.22 17.66 -1.04
CA CYS A 18 -7.19 16.27 -0.66
C CYS A 18 -5.89 15.69 -1.22
N MET A 19 -5.02 15.17 -0.37
CA MET A 19 -3.78 14.52 -0.81
C MET A 19 -4.08 13.48 -1.91
N LYS A 20 -3.21 13.40 -2.91
CA LYS A 20 -3.43 12.61 -4.11
C LYS A 20 -2.47 11.42 -4.17
N ILE A 21 -3.03 10.23 -4.36
CA ILE A 21 -2.27 8.99 -4.54
C ILE A 21 -2.29 8.58 -6.02
N ALA A 22 -1.11 8.45 -6.63
CA ALA A 22 -0.98 7.74 -7.89
C ALA A 22 -1.01 6.23 -7.60
N LEU A 23 -2.08 5.56 -7.98
CA LEU A 23 -2.29 4.14 -7.73
C LEU A 23 -2.05 3.31 -8.99
N PHE A 24 -1.10 2.39 -8.91
CA PHE A 24 -0.82 1.45 -10.00
C PHE A 24 -1.94 0.40 -10.11
N ILE A 25 -2.40 0.16 -11.33
CA ILE A 25 -3.41 -0.85 -11.62
C ILE A 25 -3.13 -1.55 -12.95
N HIS A 26 -3.13 -2.89 -12.96
CA HIS A 26 -3.00 -3.67 -14.20
C HIS A 26 -3.55 -5.08 -14.01
N GLN A 27 -4.49 -5.48 -14.84
CA GLN A 27 -5.01 -6.85 -14.84
C GLN A 27 -4.39 -7.66 -15.98
N PRO A 28 -4.09 -8.95 -15.76
CA PRO A 28 -4.38 -9.77 -14.57
C PRO A 28 -3.25 -9.78 -13.52
N ALA A 29 -2.10 -9.22 -13.80
CA ALA A 29 -0.91 -9.40 -12.97
C ALA A 29 -0.94 -8.57 -11.68
N CYS A 30 -1.46 -7.36 -11.70
CA CYS A 30 -1.73 -6.57 -10.50
C CYS A 30 -3.15 -6.87 -10.03
N SER A 31 -3.33 -7.00 -8.72
CA SER A 31 -4.65 -7.26 -8.15
C SER A 31 -5.53 -6.01 -8.19
N VAL A 32 -6.50 -5.99 -9.08
CA VAL A 32 -7.56 -4.97 -9.10
C VAL A 32 -8.30 -4.95 -7.76
N ASP A 33 -8.44 -6.11 -7.11
CA ASP A 33 -9.07 -6.24 -5.82
C ASP A 33 -8.29 -5.52 -4.71
N SER A 34 -6.94 -5.61 -4.73
CA SER A 34 -6.10 -4.85 -3.80
C SER A 34 -6.21 -3.35 -4.06
N ALA A 35 -6.16 -2.92 -5.33
CA ALA A 35 -6.35 -1.50 -5.69
C ALA A 35 -7.71 -0.96 -5.23
N ASN A 36 -8.80 -1.72 -5.43
CA ASN A 36 -10.14 -1.34 -4.96
C ASN A 36 -10.19 -1.24 -3.42
N GLY A 37 -9.56 -2.17 -2.72
CA GLY A 37 -9.48 -2.13 -1.25
C GLY A 37 -8.71 -0.92 -0.74
N ILE A 38 -7.61 -0.54 -1.40
CA ILE A 38 -6.85 0.68 -1.08
C ILE A 38 -7.72 1.93 -1.27
N ILE A 39 -8.46 2.01 -2.38
CA ILE A 39 -9.38 3.13 -2.62
C ILE A 39 -10.45 3.17 -1.53
N GLU A 40 -11.08 2.04 -1.20
CA GLU A 40 -12.10 1.97 -0.14
C GLU A 40 -11.53 2.42 1.22
N ALA A 41 -10.34 1.97 1.57
CA ALA A 41 -9.71 2.29 2.85
C ALA A 41 -9.30 3.76 2.99
N LEU A 42 -8.86 4.40 1.91
CA LEU A 42 -8.19 5.71 1.96
C LEU A 42 -9.02 6.87 1.38
N SER A 43 -10.12 6.61 0.66
CA SER A 43 -10.91 7.64 -0.04
C SER A 43 -11.52 8.73 0.86
N SER A 44 -11.55 8.51 2.18
CA SER A 44 -12.00 9.55 3.13
C SER A 44 -11.04 10.73 3.27
N GLN A 45 -9.75 10.54 2.91
CA GLN A 45 -8.70 11.57 3.03
C GLN A 45 -7.87 11.76 1.76
N TYR A 46 -7.92 10.82 0.81
CA TYR A 46 -7.11 10.82 -0.39
C TYR A 46 -7.95 10.76 -1.65
N SER A 47 -7.53 11.46 -2.68
CA SER A 47 -7.98 11.28 -4.06
C SER A 47 -7.01 10.37 -4.81
N PHE A 48 -7.45 9.79 -5.95
CA PHE A 48 -6.66 8.81 -6.67
C PHE A 48 -6.49 9.20 -8.14
N LYS A 49 -5.25 9.05 -8.63
CA LYS A 49 -4.88 9.14 -10.04
C LYS A 49 -4.36 7.78 -10.46
N LEU A 50 -5.09 7.09 -11.32
CA LEU A 50 -4.72 5.72 -11.71
C LEU A 50 -3.69 5.74 -12.84
N PHE A 51 -2.73 4.82 -12.80
CA PHE A 51 -1.81 4.54 -13.89
C PHE A 51 -1.59 3.04 -14.08
N SER A 52 -1.20 2.65 -15.26
CA SER A 52 -0.98 1.25 -15.63
C SER A 52 0.43 1.05 -16.23
N LYS A 53 0.63 -0.06 -16.92
CA LYS A 53 1.88 -0.35 -17.63
C LYS A 53 2.19 0.62 -18.78
N ASP A 54 1.18 1.35 -19.28
CA ASP A 54 1.36 2.27 -20.36
C ASP A 54 2.15 3.50 -19.90
N GLN A 55 3.01 4.03 -20.76
CA GLN A 55 3.85 5.16 -20.42
C GLN A 55 3.02 6.35 -19.97
N VAL A 56 3.36 6.90 -18.80
CA VAL A 56 2.79 8.14 -18.31
C VAL A 56 3.55 9.34 -18.88
N GLU A 57 2.89 10.52 -18.90
CA GLU A 57 3.55 11.77 -19.25
C GLU A 57 4.59 12.15 -18.20
N ASP A 58 5.63 12.89 -18.57
CA ASP A 58 6.72 13.29 -17.68
C ASP A 58 6.24 14.06 -16.44
N THR A 59 5.12 14.79 -16.59
CA THR A 59 4.49 15.57 -15.51
C THR A 59 3.47 14.79 -14.69
N PHE A 60 3.31 13.49 -14.94
CA PHE A 60 2.25 12.70 -14.33
C PHE A 60 2.28 12.71 -12.79
N PHE A 61 3.47 12.71 -12.21
CA PHE A 61 3.65 12.66 -10.76
C PHE A 61 3.81 14.04 -10.11
N ASP A 62 3.80 15.16 -10.86
CA ASP A 62 4.06 16.50 -10.32
C ASP A 62 3.01 16.96 -9.30
N ASP A 63 1.77 16.48 -9.43
CA ASP A 63 0.63 16.80 -8.57
C ASP A 63 0.23 15.65 -7.64
N VAL A 64 1.15 14.73 -7.36
CA VAL A 64 0.92 13.51 -6.58
C VAL A 64 1.71 13.56 -5.27
N ASP A 65 1.07 13.20 -4.16
CA ASP A 65 1.70 13.15 -2.84
C ASP A 65 2.29 11.78 -2.51
N CYS A 66 1.78 10.71 -3.14
CA CYS A 66 2.22 9.34 -2.89
C CYS A 66 2.03 8.47 -4.13
N VAL A 67 3.02 7.65 -4.47
CA VAL A 67 2.87 6.53 -5.40
C VAL A 67 2.53 5.28 -4.62
N CYS A 68 1.47 4.59 -5.01
CA CYS A 68 1.03 3.36 -4.39
C CYS A 68 1.06 2.19 -5.38
N VAL A 69 1.74 1.11 -5.00
CA VAL A 69 1.76 -0.17 -5.73
C VAL A 69 1.08 -1.23 -4.87
N PRO A 70 -0.05 -1.80 -5.33
CA PRO A 70 -0.86 -2.74 -4.57
C PRO A 70 -0.29 -4.15 -4.58
N GLY A 71 -1.03 -5.10 -3.99
CA GLY A 71 -0.77 -6.53 -4.11
C GLY A 71 -0.99 -7.06 -5.52
N GLY A 72 -0.34 -8.18 -5.84
CA GLY A 72 -0.42 -8.82 -7.16
C GLY A 72 0.60 -9.96 -7.32
N ILE A 73 0.85 -10.35 -8.56
CA ILE A 73 1.88 -11.32 -8.94
C ILE A 73 3.18 -10.56 -9.22
N GLY A 74 4.15 -10.68 -8.31
CA GLY A 74 5.32 -9.81 -8.24
C GLY A 74 6.65 -10.46 -8.60
N ASP A 75 6.68 -11.43 -9.55
CA ASP A 75 7.94 -11.96 -10.07
C ASP A 75 8.68 -10.96 -10.99
N ALA A 76 9.97 -11.23 -11.28
CA ALA A 76 10.83 -10.35 -12.07
C ALA A 76 10.28 -10.12 -13.49
N ASP A 77 9.79 -11.17 -14.15
CA ASP A 77 9.23 -11.05 -15.51
C ASP A 77 8.01 -10.12 -15.54
N ARG A 78 7.20 -10.16 -14.49
CA ARG A 78 6.04 -9.26 -14.34
C ARG A 78 6.48 -7.83 -14.09
N PHE A 79 7.46 -7.63 -13.22
CA PHE A 79 8.01 -6.29 -12.98
C PHE A 79 8.56 -5.68 -14.26
N ASP A 80 9.41 -6.38 -14.99
CA ASP A 80 10.02 -5.91 -16.24
C ASP A 80 8.95 -5.57 -17.30
N THR A 81 7.88 -6.36 -17.36
CA THR A 81 6.79 -6.11 -18.32
C THR A 81 5.92 -4.92 -17.91
N LEU A 82 5.58 -4.83 -16.62
CA LEU A 82 4.61 -3.85 -16.14
C LEU A 82 5.23 -2.46 -15.89
N MET A 83 6.52 -2.43 -15.50
CA MET A 83 7.23 -1.19 -15.21
C MET A 83 8.13 -0.72 -16.37
N LYS A 84 8.17 -1.44 -17.48
CA LYS A 84 9.03 -1.14 -18.65
C LYS A 84 9.11 0.35 -19.03
N TYR A 85 7.99 1.03 -18.99
CA TYR A 85 7.90 2.44 -19.41
C TYR A 85 7.87 3.43 -18.24
N ASN A 86 7.55 2.97 -17.03
CA ASN A 86 7.31 3.83 -15.86
C ASN A 86 8.33 3.62 -14.74
N TYR A 87 9.27 2.69 -14.91
CA TYR A 87 10.30 2.38 -13.92
C TYR A 87 11.05 3.63 -13.45
N ASP A 88 11.64 4.37 -14.39
CA ASP A 88 12.44 5.56 -14.08
C ASP A 88 11.57 6.66 -13.49
N ALA A 89 10.36 6.86 -13.98
CA ALA A 89 9.44 7.87 -13.48
C ALA A 89 9.07 7.62 -12.00
N VAL A 90 8.68 6.40 -11.64
CA VAL A 90 8.38 6.01 -10.24
C VAL A 90 9.62 6.11 -9.36
N ARG A 91 10.74 5.54 -9.81
CA ARG A 91 11.99 5.52 -9.04
C ARG A 91 12.52 6.93 -8.77
N ASN A 92 12.53 7.79 -9.80
CA ASN A 92 12.99 9.16 -9.66
C ASN A 92 12.08 9.98 -8.76
N TYR A 93 10.75 9.83 -8.87
CA TYR A 93 9.79 10.44 -7.96
C TYR A 93 10.12 10.13 -6.50
N VAL A 94 10.33 8.85 -6.17
CA VAL A 94 10.66 8.43 -4.80
C VAL A 94 12.04 8.95 -4.38
N LYS A 95 13.06 8.86 -5.24
CA LYS A 95 14.41 9.36 -4.94
C LYS A 95 14.48 10.87 -4.72
N GLN A 96 13.55 11.62 -5.28
CA GLN A 96 13.39 13.07 -5.06
C GLN A 96 12.58 13.39 -3.79
N GLY A 97 12.18 12.40 -3.01
CA GLY A 97 11.47 12.57 -1.74
C GLY A 97 9.97 12.37 -1.82
N GLY A 98 9.44 11.94 -2.96
CA GLY A 98 8.03 11.52 -3.09
C GLY A 98 7.73 10.27 -2.27
N LYS A 99 6.55 10.22 -1.66
CA LYS A 99 6.14 9.08 -0.82
C LYS A 99 5.87 7.84 -1.67
N TYR A 100 6.18 6.66 -1.10
CA TYR A 100 5.87 5.37 -1.69
C TYR A 100 5.14 4.47 -0.70
N LEU A 101 4.00 3.90 -1.11
CA LEU A 101 3.27 2.87 -0.40
C LEU A 101 3.33 1.57 -1.20
N GLY A 102 3.95 0.53 -0.64
CA GLY A 102 3.97 -0.81 -1.24
C GLY A 102 3.24 -1.83 -0.37
N ILE A 103 2.27 -2.55 -0.96
CA ILE A 103 1.57 -3.63 -0.27
C ILE A 103 1.85 -4.94 -0.99
N CYS A 104 2.28 -5.99 -0.27
CA CYS A 104 2.59 -7.31 -0.80
C CYS A 104 3.51 -7.24 -2.02
N MET A 105 3.00 -7.37 -3.25
CA MET A 105 3.76 -7.20 -4.49
C MET A 105 4.49 -5.84 -4.52
N GLY A 106 3.82 -4.75 -4.21
CA GLY A 106 4.42 -3.43 -4.18
C GLY A 106 5.52 -3.30 -3.12
N ALA A 107 5.42 -4.05 -2.02
CA ALA A 107 6.48 -4.09 -1.02
C ALA A 107 7.70 -4.90 -1.51
N TYR A 108 7.51 -6.00 -2.24
CA TYR A 108 8.60 -6.71 -2.93
C TYR A 108 9.32 -5.80 -3.93
N TRP A 109 8.56 -5.04 -4.73
CA TRP A 109 9.11 -4.18 -5.79
C TRP A 109 9.90 -2.98 -5.28
N ALA A 110 9.82 -2.66 -4.00
CA ALA A 110 10.67 -1.63 -3.39
C ALA A 110 12.15 -2.04 -3.24
N SER A 111 12.46 -3.36 -3.31
CA SER A 111 13.80 -3.90 -3.09
C SER A 111 14.81 -3.54 -4.19
N SER A 112 16.08 -3.85 -3.93
CA SER A 112 17.20 -3.62 -4.84
C SER A 112 17.10 -4.34 -6.18
N ASP A 113 16.36 -5.46 -6.21
CA ASP A 113 16.16 -6.24 -7.43
C ASP A 113 15.12 -5.62 -8.38
N TYR A 114 14.41 -4.59 -7.91
CA TYR A 114 13.32 -3.94 -8.62
C TYR A 114 13.52 -2.41 -8.66
N PHE A 115 12.69 -1.61 -7.95
CA PHE A 115 12.82 -0.16 -7.96
C PHE A 115 14.10 0.38 -7.31
N ASP A 116 14.75 -0.42 -6.46
CA ASP A 116 15.97 -0.02 -5.74
C ASP A 116 15.80 1.32 -5.00
N ILE A 117 14.75 1.40 -4.19
CA ILE A 117 14.42 2.60 -3.40
C ILE A 117 14.67 2.42 -1.90
N LEU A 118 15.03 1.22 -1.46
CA LEU A 118 15.34 0.93 -0.05
C LEU A 118 16.84 1.04 0.23
N HIS A 119 17.17 1.42 1.47
CA HIS A 119 18.55 1.51 1.93
C HIS A 119 18.82 0.51 3.07
N ASN A 120 19.71 -0.45 2.84
CA ASN A 120 20.08 -1.50 3.80
C ASN A 120 18.88 -2.34 4.33
N VAL A 121 17.89 -2.57 3.47
CA VAL A 121 16.73 -3.40 3.76
C VAL A 121 16.64 -4.52 2.72
N LYS A 122 16.55 -5.76 3.21
CA LYS A 122 16.22 -6.92 2.37
C LYS A 122 14.75 -7.24 2.50
N VAL A 123 14.11 -7.53 1.38
CA VAL A 123 12.72 -7.97 1.30
C VAL A 123 12.71 -9.46 0.99
N ASN A 124 12.20 -10.27 1.92
CA ASN A 124 12.21 -11.72 1.83
C ASN A 124 10.78 -12.26 1.80
N GLN A 125 10.55 -13.39 1.11
CA GLN A 125 9.29 -14.12 1.28
C GLN A 125 9.15 -14.60 2.73
N TYR A 126 8.05 -14.24 3.40
CA TYR A 126 7.84 -14.66 4.79
C TYR A 126 7.83 -16.18 4.95
N ILE A 127 7.22 -16.91 4.02
CA ILE A 127 7.14 -18.38 4.04
C ILE A 127 8.49 -19.09 3.99
N LYS A 128 9.59 -18.39 3.63
CA LYS A 128 10.97 -18.90 3.61
C LYS A 128 11.79 -18.45 4.82
N ARG A 129 11.21 -17.67 5.72
CA ARG A 129 11.91 -17.18 6.90
C ARG A 129 12.05 -18.27 7.98
N PRO A 130 13.08 -18.21 8.83
CA PRO A 130 13.18 -19.10 9.99
C PRO A 130 11.98 -18.95 10.93
N ASN A 131 11.53 -20.06 11.52
CA ASN A 131 10.47 -20.13 12.52
C ASN A 131 9.12 -19.54 12.06
N THR A 132 8.87 -19.51 10.75
CA THR A 132 7.57 -19.10 10.21
C THR A 132 6.50 -20.13 10.54
N ASP A 133 5.28 -19.66 10.75
CA ASP A 133 4.07 -20.47 11.00
C ASP A 133 3.35 -20.91 9.71
N THR A 134 3.90 -20.56 8.55
CA THR A 134 3.38 -20.94 7.23
C THR A 134 4.51 -21.12 6.22
N HIS A 135 4.45 -22.18 5.42
CA HIS A 135 5.53 -22.62 4.53
C HIS A 135 5.11 -22.69 3.06
N ARG A 136 3.94 -22.18 2.72
CA ARG A 136 3.43 -22.15 1.34
C ARG A 136 2.51 -20.95 1.13
N PRO A 137 2.44 -20.44 -0.11
CA PRO A 137 1.46 -19.43 -0.49
C PRO A 137 0.05 -19.98 -0.36
N HIS A 138 -0.79 -19.35 0.45
CA HIS A 138 -2.22 -19.64 0.55
C HIS A 138 -2.95 -18.53 1.31
N PRO A 139 -4.24 -18.33 1.05
CA PRO A 139 -5.06 -17.41 1.82
C PRO A 139 -5.07 -17.78 3.30
N LYS A 140 -4.67 -16.88 4.17
CA LYS A 140 -4.60 -17.06 5.62
C LYS A 140 -4.97 -15.77 6.35
N ALA A 141 -5.70 -15.88 7.46
CA ALA A 141 -5.84 -14.80 8.43
C ALA A 141 -4.62 -14.84 9.38
N MET A 142 -3.54 -14.18 8.96
CA MET A 142 -2.25 -14.17 9.64
C MET A 142 -2.35 -13.43 10.97
N PRO A 143 -1.97 -14.04 12.10
CA PRO A 143 -1.78 -13.29 13.33
C PRO A 143 -0.65 -12.27 13.15
N VAL A 144 -0.88 -11.03 13.51
CA VAL A 144 0.13 -9.97 13.46
C VAL A 144 0.03 -9.10 14.72
N LEU A 145 1.13 -8.49 15.12
CA LEU A 145 1.15 -7.43 16.12
C LEU A 145 1.33 -6.10 15.38
N TRP A 146 0.30 -5.26 15.36
CA TRP A 146 0.33 -3.92 14.76
C TRP A 146 0.32 -2.88 15.87
N ASN A 147 1.39 -2.10 16.00
CA ASN A 147 1.59 -1.18 17.13
C ASN A 147 1.35 -1.84 18.50
N ASN A 148 1.78 -3.10 18.66
CA ASN A 148 1.59 -3.96 19.86
C ASN A 148 0.14 -4.44 20.08
N GLU A 149 -0.78 -4.19 19.18
CA GLU A 149 -2.14 -4.74 19.21
C GLU A 149 -2.24 -5.98 18.32
N SER A 150 -2.94 -7.00 18.82
CA SER A 150 -3.10 -8.27 18.09
C SER A 150 -4.21 -8.17 17.05
N HIS A 151 -3.89 -8.48 15.80
CA HIS A 151 -4.83 -8.54 14.68
C HIS A 151 -4.71 -9.85 13.93
N ARG A 152 -5.73 -10.16 13.10
CA ARG A 152 -5.67 -11.23 12.09
C ARG A 152 -5.87 -10.62 10.72
N MET A 153 -4.77 -10.46 9.99
CA MET A 153 -4.74 -9.75 8.72
C MET A 153 -4.65 -10.73 7.54
N TYR A 154 -5.32 -10.43 6.44
CA TYR A 154 -5.25 -11.28 5.25
C TYR A 154 -3.82 -11.37 4.72
N PHE A 155 -3.40 -12.58 4.42
CA PHE A 155 -2.07 -12.94 3.92
C PHE A 155 -2.21 -13.87 2.72
N TYR A 156 -1.37 -13.67 1.71
CA TYR A 156 -1.16 -14.60 0.59
C TYR A 156 0.26 -14.43 0.05
N ASP A 157 1.24 -15.09 0.63
CA ASP A 157 2.64 -14.99 0.22
C ASP A 157 3.26 -13.58 0.41
N GLY A 158 2.93 -12.93 1.51
CA GLY A 158 3.48 -11.61 1.84
C GLY A 158 4.96 -11.66 2.20
N CYS A 159 5.61 -10.49 2.15
CA CYS A 159 7.02 -10.33 2.48
C CYS A 159 7.26 -10.02 3.96
N ALA A 160 8.49 -10.29 4.39
CA ALA A 160 9.08 -9.84 5.64
C ALA A 160 10.34 -9.01 5.35
N PHE A 161 10.67 -8.11 6.25
CA PHE A 161 11.80 -7.20 6.08
C PHE A 161 12.95 -7.55 7.02
N GLU A 162 14.18 -7.42 6.54
CA GLU A 162 15.40 -7.68 7.30
C GLU A 162 16.38 -6.51 7.08
N GLY A 163 17.01 -6.08 8.16
CA GLY A 163 17.97 -4.98 8.12
C GLY A 163 17.79 -4.01 9.28
N ASN A 164 18.21 -2.80 9.07
CA ASN A 164 18.14 -1.71 10.03
C ASN A 164 17.72 -0.41 9.33
N ASN A 165 17.65 0.67 10.08
CA ASN A 165 17.31 1.98 9.55
C ASN A 165 15.86 2.11 9.03
N PHE A 166 14.93 1.42 9.72
CA PHE A 166 13.50 1.58 9.53
C PHE A 166 12.75 1.47 10.86
N LYS A 167 11.57 2.06 10.91
CA LYS A 167 10.62 1.88 12.01
C LYS A 167 9.77 0.64 11.73
N ILE A 168 9.70 -0.27 12.70
CA ILE A 168 8.78 -1.41 12.65
C ILE A 168 7.41 -0.93 13.13
N VAL A 169 6.37 -1.15 12.35
CA VAL A 169 4.97 -0.85 12.68
C VAL A 169 4.21 -2.12 13.04
N ALA A 170 4.51 -3.22 12.34
CA ALA A 170 3.90 -4.50 12.64
C ALA A 170 4.89 -5.66 12.46
N THR A 171 4.63 -6.77 13.18
CA THR A 171 5.43 -8.00 13.10
C THR A 171 4.55 -9.22 12.86
N TYR A 172 5.16 -10.23 12.24
CA TYR A 172 4.65 -11.60 12.17
C TYR A 172 4.79 -12.34 13.50
N PRO A 173 4.21 -13.56 13.66
CA PRO A 173 4.34 -14.35 14.90
C PRO A 173 5.79 -14.71 15.28
N ASN A 174 6.68 -14.87 14.29
CA ASN A 174 8.11 -15.12 14.52
C ASN A 174 8.91 -13.85 14.80
N MET A 175 8.26 -12.72 15.00
CA MET A 175 8.82 -11.37 15.25
C MET A 175 9.53 -10.74 14.04
N ASP A 176 9.50 -11.35 12.86
CA ASP A 176 9.96 -10.67 11.65
C ASP A 176 9.11 -9.43 11.35
N PRO A 177 9.71 -8.30 10.95
CA PRO A 177 8.96 -7.13 10.53
C PRO A 177 8.01 -7.41 9.35
N MET A 178 6.74 -7.07 9.50
CA MET A 178 5.66 -7.24 8.52
C MET A 178 5.26 -5.92 7.87
N ALA A 179 5.28 -4.84 8.63
CA ALA A 179 5.06 -3.48 8.14
C ALA A 179 6.17 -2.57 8.68
N ILE A 180 6.78 -1.79 7.79
CA ILE A 180 7.88 -0.90 8.10
C ILE A 180 7.73 0.47 7.45
N ILE A 181 8.39 1.47 8.04
CA ILE A 181 8.56 2.80 7.45
C ILE A 181 10.04 3.11 7.41
N GLN A 182 10.54 3.42 6.21
CA GLN A 182 11.87 3.98 6.00
C GLN A 182 11.74 5.36 5.34
N ASN A 183 11.96 6.41 6.10
CA ASN A 183 11.76 7.80 5.67
C ASN A 183 10.33 8.03 5.13
N HIS A 184 10.21 8.26 3.81
CA HIS A 184 8.95 8.49 3.09
C HIS A 184 8.44 7.24 2.35
N ILE A 185 8.93 6.05 2.72
CA ILE A 185 8.56 4.76 2.12
C ILE A 185 7.88 3.91 3.18
N GLY A 186 6.62 3.57 2.96
CA GLY A 186 5.82 2.66 3.78
C GLY A 186 5.60 1.33 3.06
N LEU A 187 5.92 0.21 3.72
CA LEU A 187 5.82 -1.14 3.15
C LEU A 187 5.05 -2.07 4.07
N ILE A 188 4.17 -2.90 3.49
CA ILE A 188 3.32 -3.84 4.23
C ILE A 188 3.34 -5.20 3.54
N GLY A 189 3.65 -6.26 4.28
CA GLY A 189 3.68 -7.63 3.76
C GLY A 189 2.30 -8.30 3.66
N CYS A 190 1.39 -8.03 4.60
CA CYS A 190 0.00 -8.48 4.58
C CYS A 190 -0.93 -7.47 3.88
N HIS A 191 -2.24 -7.74 3.90
CA HIS A 191 -3.25 -6.97 3.17
C HIS A 191 -4.26 -6.30 4.10
N PRO A 192 -3.95 -5.13 4.71
CA PRO A 192 -4.91 -4.38 5.51
C PRO A 192 -6.08 -3.83 4.68
N GLU A 193 -5.89 -3.67 3.36
CA GLU A 193 -6.88 -3.22 2.39
C GLU A 193 -7.87 -4.30 1.97
N SER A 194 -7.67 -5.57 2.41
CA SER A 194 -8.48 -6.70 1.97
C SER A 194 -9.98 -6.49 2.20
N ASN A 195 -10.80 -6.74 1.16
CA ASN A 195 -12.25 -6.60 1.21
C ASN A 195 -12.92 -7.84 1.80
N LYS A 196 -14.19 -7.71 2.20
CA LYS A 196 -14.97 -8.79 2.79
C LYS A 196 -14.97 -10.07 1.95
N TYR A 197 -15.07 -9.98 0.64
CA TYR A 197 -15.14 -11.16 -0.23
C TYR A 197 -13.81 -11.95 -0.30
N TRP A 198 -12.67 -11.41 0.11
CA TRP A 198 -11.43 -12.16 0.26
C TRP A 198 -11.52 -13.20 1.37
N TYR A 199 -12.43 -13.00 2.32
CA TYR A 199 -12.70 -13.88 3.46
C TYR A 199 -13.85 -14.87 3.19
N ASN A 200 -14.19 -15.17 1.93
CA ASN A 200 -15.32 -16.03 1.53
C ASN A 200 -15.13 -17.53 1.81
N LYS A 201 -13.95 -17.94 2.30
CA LYS A 201 -13.70 -19.32 2.74
C LYS A 201 -14.10 -19.49 4.20
N LYS A 202 -14.75 -20.63 4.54
CA LYS A 202 -15.25 -20.94 5.89
C LYS A 202 -14.26 -20.65 7.01
N TYR A 203 -12.95 -20.91 6.78
CA TYR A 203 -11.91 -20.69 7.79
C TYR A 203 -11.39 -19.24 7.84
N LEU A 204 -11.73 -18.41 6.88
CA LEU A 204 -11.38 -16.98 6.84
C LEU A 204 -12.53 -16.09 7.30
N GLU A 205 -13.77 -16.47 7.01
CA GLU A 205 -14.98 -15.70 7.26
C GLU A 205 -15.06 -15.11 8.69
N PRO A 206 -14.73 -15.88 9.78
CA PRO A 206 -14.73 -15.32 11.14
C PRO A 206 -13.68 -14.23 11.40
N HIS A 207 -12.74 -14.05 10.49
CA HIS A 207 -11.62 -13.13 10.65
C HIS A 207 -11.76 -11.85 9.80
N TRP A 208 -12.92 -11.64 9.17
CA TRP A 208 -13.21 -10.38 8.50
C TRP A 208 -13.14 -9.21 9.51
N HIS A 209 -12.30 -8.24 9.21
CA HIS A 209 -11.94 -7.15 10.14
C HIS A 209 -12.98 -6.01 10.24
N GLN A 210 -14.11 -6.08 9.50
CA GLN A 210 -15.20 -5.10 9.54
C GLN A 210 -14.74 -3.63 9.39
N GLY A 211 -13.72 -3.38 8.56
CA GLY A 211 -13.16 -2.05 8.32
C GLY A 211 -12.09 -1.59 9.33
N ILE A 212 -11.80 -2.34 10.39
CA ILE A 212 -10.76 -1.94 11.38
C ILE A 212 -9.40 -1.82 10.71
N HIS A 213 -9.02 -2.73 9.82
CA HIS A 213 -7.73 -2.68 9.13
C HIS A 213 -7.63 -1.50 8.14
N TYR A 214 -8.74 -0.99 7.62
CA TYR A 214 -8.75 0.23 6.80
C TYR A 214 -8.28 1.44 7.60
N LYS A 215 -8.66 1.53 8.88
CA LYS A 215 -8.16 2.58 9.79
C LYS A 215 -6.68 2.44 10.05
N LEU A 216 -6.18 1.20 10.26
CA LEU A 216 -4.75 0.94 10.42
C LEU A 216 -3.96 1.36 9.17
N LEU A 217 -4.46 1.06 7.96
CA LEU A 217 -3.84 1.48 6.72
C LEU A 217 -3.84 3.00 6.57
N LEU A 218 -4.95 3.68 6.89
CA LEU A 218 -5.04 5.13 6.84
C LEU A 218 -4.06 5.80 7.81
N GLU A 219 -3.98 5.32 9.06
CA GLU A 219 -3.03 5.80 10.06
C GLU A 219 -1.58 5.55 9.62
N PHE A 220 -1.32 4.40 9.01
CA PHE A 220 0.00 4.05 8.47
C PHE A 220 0.43 5.04 7.38
N VAL A 221 -0.42 5.31 6.39
CA VAL A 221 -0.12 6.24 5.29
C VAL A 221 0.08 7.67 5.79
N ASN A 222 -0.64 8.06 6.84
CA ASN A 222 -0.49 9.38 7.47
C ASN A 222 0.78 9.51 8.33
N SER A 223 1.52 8.42 8.60
CA SER A 223 2.64 8.40 9.52
C SER A 223 4.03 8.52 8.87
N PHE A 224 4.10 8.62 7.54
CA PHE A 224 5.36 8.83 6.82
C PHE A 224 5.24 9.86 5.70
#